data_e3b610a3c5e15b90fda2813cf3a7c9bd
#
_entry.id   e3b610a3c5e15b90fda2813cf3a7c9bd
#
_cell.length_a   1.000
_cell.length_b   1.000
_cell.length_c   1.000
_cell.angle_alpha   90.00
_cell.angle_beta   90.00
_cell.angle_gamma   90.00
#
_symmetry.space_group_name_H-M   'P 1'
#
loop_
_entity.id
_entity.type
_entity.pdbx_description
1 polymer ?
#
loop_
_entity_poly.entity_id
_entity_poly.type
_entity_poly.pdbx_seq_one_letter_code
_entity_poly.pdbx_strand_id
1 'polypeptide(L)'
;MNTPILKDTKGKKVKSFYNEADYKVWKQANNNGKGWKIKYYKGLGTSTAKEFKEYFAQKKVVMFAHSGIVCDNAIDKVFNKKRADDRKEWLGNYDRESVLNIDDSNIPYSDFVDKEMIHFSKYDCERSIPNAMDGLKISTRKILFAAKKRNLVTEIKVAQFAGYVSEHACYHHGEASLNGAIVGLAQEYVGSNNINILMPNGQFGTRLQGGKDHASERYIFTQLNPLSKFIYIDADDNVLNYLDDDGTMVEPDMYAPILPMCIVNGGKGIGTGFSYDGPSYNPLEIVEYLKYKLNGQEDKCDLMEFIPYYEGFTGSVTKINETKYLIKGKYKIVGSNMIQVTELPIGLWTDDYKAHLESLMDETPKKKPIIKSFNDMSTDSCIDFTIKFHSGVLQKIAPEVTDYGCTMLEKRLKLYTTKTTTNMHLFDSIQQLKKYKNVEDIIDIYYHYRYDIYEKRKKFLVLKLTKEVKILTNKARFIKEQCD
;
A
#
# COMPACT_ATOMS: atom_id res chain seq x y z
N MET A 1 -2.71 -17.81 -27.94
CA MET A 1 -2.81 -16.89 -29.11
C MET A 1 -2.44 -15.50 -28.63
N ASN A 2 -1.39 -14.92 -29.22
CA ASN A 2 -0.94 -13.57 -28.86
C ASN A 2 -1.68 -12.50 -29.68
N THR A 3 -2.06 -11.43 -29.00
CA THR A 3 -2.63 -10.22 -29.62
C THR A 3 -1.64 -9.06 -29.43
N PRO A 4 -1.57 -8.11 -30.37
CA PRO A 4 -0.65 -6.98 -30.24
C PRO A 4 -1.01 -6.10 -29.03
N ILE A 5 0.01 -5.59 -28.35
CA ILE A 5 -0.14 -4.57 -27.29
C ILE A 5 -0.15 -3.15 -27.86
N LEU A 6 0.49 -2.97 -29.04
CA LEU A 6 0.56 -1.70 -29.74
C LEU A 6 0.37 -1.92 -31.23
N LYS A 7 -0.29 -0.97 -31.90
CA LYS A 7 -0.46 -0.96 -33.35
C LYS A 7 -0.29 0.46 -33.87
N ASP A 8 0.71 0.68 -34.67
CA ASP A 8 1.02 1.96 -35.29
C ASP A 8 0.58 2.01 -36.72
N THR A 9 -0.05 3.10 -37.14
CA THR A 9 -0.55 3.28 -38.52
C THR A 9 -0.07 4.57 -39.11
N LYS A 10 0.40 4.50 -40.38
CA LYS A 10 0.77 5.66 -41.20
C LYS A 10 0.27 5.46 -42.63
N GLY A 11 -0.87 6.05 -42.93
CA GLY A 11 -1.57 5.82 -44.21
C GLY A 11 -1.98 4.34 -44.34
N LYS A 12 -1.46 3.63 -45.34
CA LYS A 12 -1.70 2.19 -45.54
C LYS A 12 -0.72 1.28 -44.79
N LYS A 13 0.34 1.83 -44.19
CA LYS A 13 1.34 1.03 -43.45
C LYS A 13 0.83 0.79 -42.03
N VAL A 14 0.89 -0.47 -41.60
CA VAL A 14 0.52 -0.91 -40.26
C VAL A 14 1.68 -1.72 -39.67
N LYS A 15 2.05 -1.42 -38.43
CA LYS A 15 3.05 -2.17 -37.67
C LYS A 15 2.44 -2.57 -36.34
N SER A 16 2.47 -3.84 -36.01
CA SER A 16 1.98 -4.36 -34.73
C SER A 16 3.16 -4.79 -33.85
N PHE A 17 3.06 -4.51 -32.56
CA PHE A 17 4.05 -4.86 -31.55
C PHE A 17 3.41 -5.71 -30.47
N TYR A 18 4.12 -6.73 -30.02
CA TYR A 18 3.66 -7.72 -29.05
C TYR A 18 4.38 -7.59 -27.68
N ASN A 19 5.42 -6.75 -27.62
CA ASN A 19 6.11 -6.34 -26.41
C ASN A 19 6.58 -4.89 -26.52
N GLU A 20 6.88 -4.26 -25.38
CA GLU A 20 7.32 -2.86 -25.35
C GLU A 20 8.76 -2.67 -25.81
N ALA A 21 9.64 -3.65 -25.65
CA ALA A 21 11.04 -3.55 -26.03
C ALA A 21 11.18 -3.36 -27.54
N ASP A 22 10.51 -4.20 -28.34
CA ASP A 22 10.49 -4.08 -29.80
C ASP A 22 9.90 -2.74 -30.25
N TYR A 23 8.86 -2.26 -29.55
CA TYR A 23 8.27 -0.96 -29.85
C TYR A 23 9.25 0.18 -29.60
N LYS A 24 9.97 0.18 -28.49
CA LYS A 24 10.96 1.21 -28.15
C LYS A 24 12.09 1.27 -29.17
N VAL A 25 12.64 0.12 -29.55
CA VAL A 25 13.69 0.00 -30.59
C VAL A 25 13.17 0.58 -31.92
N TRP A 26 11.97 0.15 -32.32
CA TRP A 26 11.38 0.66 -33.56
C TRP A 26 11.10 2.18 -33.50
N LYS A 27 10.59 2.69 -32.37
CA LYS A 27 10.27 4.10 -32.15
C LYS A 27 11.53 4.97 -32.31
N GLN A 28 12.64 4.55 -31.72
CA GLN A 28 13.93 5.24 -31.86
C GLN A 28 14.41 5.25 -33.31
N ALA A 29 14.29 4.12 -34.02
CA ALA A 29 14.68 4.00 -35.43
C ALA A 29 13.75 4.75 -36.40
N ASN A 30 12.54 5.17 -35.99
CA ASN A 30 11.53 5.79 -36.82
C ASN A 30 11.18 7.23 -36.36
N ASN A 31 12.17 8.02 -36.01
CA ASN A 31 12.03 9.43 -35.63
C ASN A 31 11.02 9.63 -34.49
N ASN A 32 11.12 8.82 -33.44
CA ASN A 32 10.23 8.78 -32.29
C ASN A 32 8.73 8.60 -32.65
N GLY A 33 8.44 7.89 -33.75
CA GLY A 33 7.08 7.63 -34.19
C GLY A 33 6.36 8.85 -34.78
N LYS A 34 7.08 9.92 -35.12
CA LYS A 34 6.49 11.15 -35.65
C LYS A 34 5.70 10.90 -36.95
N GLY A 35 4.42 11.26 -36.94
CA GLY A 35 3.51 11.07 -38.07
C GLY A 35 2.87 9.68 -38.12
N TRP A 36 3.05 8.82 -37.12
CA TRP A 36 2.31 7.60 -36.94
C TRP A 36 1.17 7.81 -35.94
N LYS A 37 0.05 7.11 -36.16
CA LYS A 37 -1.06 7.05 -35.22
C LYS A 37 -0.89 5.80 -34.37
N ILE A 38 -0.66 5.99 -33.08
CA ILE A 38 -0.41 4.92 -32.13
C ILE A 38 -1.75 4.50 -31.49
N LYS A 39 -1.98 3.18 -31.41
CA LYS A 39 -3.10 2.60 -30.69
C LYS A 39 -2.59 1.57 -29.69
N TYR A 40 -2.85 1.80 -28.41
CA TYR A 40 -2.57 0.90 -27.32
C TYR A 40 -3.74 -0.06 -27.10
N TYR A 41 -3.44 -1.31 -26.80
CA TYR A 41 -4.43 -2.33 -26.48
C TYR A 41 -4.25 -2.77 -25.02
N LYS A 42 -5.17 -2.37 -24.16
CA LYS A 42 -5.21 -2.78 -22.76
C LYS A 42 -6.23 -3.92 -22.62
N GLY A 43 -5.78 -5.15 -22.87
CA GLY A 43 -6.64 -6.33 -22.98
C GLY A 43 -7.45 -6.38 -24.28
N LEU A 44 -8.38 -7.33 -24.38
CA LEU A 44 -9.16 -7.58 -25.60
C LEU A 44 -10.27 -6.56 -25.85
N GLY A 45 -10.73 -5.86 -24.81
CA GLY A 45 -11.87 -4.93 -24.89
C GLY A 45 -11.66 -3.71 -25.78
N THR A 46 -10.42 -3.35 -26.10
CA THR A 46 -10.07 -2.21 -26.98
C THR A 46 -9.98 -2.58 -28.46
N SER A 47 -10.09 -3.87 -28.79
CA SER A 47 -10.03 -4.37 -30.15
C SER A 47 -11.38 -4.29 -30.85
N THR A 48 -11.39 -3.86 -32.11
CA THR A 48 -12.58 -3.83 -32.95
C THR A 48 -12.90 -5.21 -33.54
N ALA A 49 -14.13 -5.43 -34.00
CA ALA A 49 -14.51 -6.67 -34.68
C ALA A 49 -13.66 -6.96 -35.92
N LYS A 50 -13.19 -5.91 -36.64
CA LYS A 50 -12.27 -6.06 -37.78
C LYS A 50 -10.91 -6.59 -37.32
N GLU A 51 -10.37 -6.05 -36.25
CA GLU A 51 -9.09 -6.49 -35.67
C GLU A 51 -9.16 -7.93 -35.17
N PHE A 52 -10.28 -8.31 -34.55
CA PHE A 52 -10.50 -9.72 -34.19
C PHE A 52 -10.48 -10.64 -35.41
N LYS A 53 -11.12 -10.26 -36.53
CA LYS A 53 -11.03 -11.04 -37.77
C LYS A 53 -9.59 -11.17 -38.26
N GLU A 54 -8.80 -10.10 -38.17
CA GLU A 54 -7.35 -10.11 -38.52
C GLU A 54 -6.59 -11.09 -37.60
N TYR A 55 -6.84 -11.04 -36.27
CA TYR A 55 -6.18 -11.93 -35.30
C TYR A 55 -6.52 -13.40 -35.53
N PHE A 56 -7.76 -13.71 -35.89
CA PHE A 56 -8.16 -15.07 -36.20
C PHE A 56 -7.67 -15.57 -37.57
N ALA A 57 -7.51 -14.68 -38.55
CA ALA A 57 -6.95 -15.01 -39.86
C ALA A 57 -5.46 -15.29 -39.78
N GLN A 58 -4.73 -14.54 -38.95
CA GLN A 58 -3.29 -14.65 -38.77
C GLN A 58 -2.94 -15.12 -37.36
N LYS A 59 -3.49 -16.26 -36.94
CA LYS A 59 -3.31 -16.76 -35.57
C LYS A 59 -1.84 -16.86 -35.20
N LYS A 60 -1.36 -15.93 -34.39
CA LYS A 60 -0.04 -16.04 -33.78
C LYS A 60 -0.17 -16.89 -32.51
N VAL A 61 0.16 -18.16 -32.63
CA VAL A 61 0.05 -19.17 -31.56
C VAL A 61 1.44 -19.49 -31.08
N VAL A 62 1.65 -19.34 -29.77
CA VAL A 62 2.85 -19.81 -29.09
C VAL A 62 2.54 -21.18 -28.52
N MET A 63 3.39 -22.14 -28.79
CA MET A 63 3.31 -23.50 -28.23
C MET A 63 4.32 -23.62 -27.10
N PHE A 64 3.86 -24.03 -25.93
CA PHE A 64 4.74 -24.32 -24.82
C PHE A 64 5.16 -25.76 -24.81
N ALA A 65 6.44 -26.01 -24.56
CA ALA A 65 7.03 -27.35 -24.52
C ALA A 65 7.68 -27.60 -23.15
N HIS A 66 7.51 -28.82 -22.67
CA HIS A 66 8.26 -29.31 -21.52
C HIS A 66 9.63 -29.83 -21.98
N SER A 67 10.69 -29.24 -21.46
CA SER A 67 12.10 -29.57 -21.79
C SER A 67 12.83 -30.25 -20.62
N GLY A 68 12.11 -31.08 -19.84
CA GLY A 68 12.70 -31.84 -18.74
C GLY A 68 12.86 -31.05 -17.45
N ILE A 69 13.84 -31.44 -16.65
CA ILE A 69 14.01 -30.97 -15.23
C ILE A 69 14.19 -29.48 -15.09
N VAL A 70 14.62 -28.75 -16.11
CA VAL A 70 14.76 -27.30 -16.10
C VAL A 70 13.37 -26.64 -16.02
N CYS A 71 12.42 -27.16 -16.81
CA CYS A 71 11.02 -26.70 -16.75
C CYS A 71 10.35 -27.04 -15.42
N ASP A 72 10.58 -28.25 -14.91
CA ASP A 72 10.05 -28.68 -13.62
C ASP A 72 10.55 -27.78 -12.50
N ASN A 73 11.84 -27.47 -12.47
CA ASN A 73 12.44 -26.57 -11.50
C ASN A 73 11.92 -25.13 -11.63
N ALA A 74 11.71 -24.63 -12.84
CA ALA A 74 11.15 -23.30 -13.07
C ALA A 74 9.73 -23.20 -12.55
N ILE A 75 8.88 -24.20 -12.82
CA ILE A 75 7.50 -24.24 -12.31
C ILE A 75 7.49 -24.39 -10.78
N ASP A 76 8.30 -25.30 -10.24
CA ASP A 76 8.40 -25.48 -8.78
C ASP A 76 8.89 -24.20 -8.09
N LYS A 77 9.89 -23.51 -8.63
CA LYS A 77 10.37 -22.21 -8.13
C LYS A 77 9.25 -21.19 -7.94
N VAL A 78 8.36 -21.05 -8.93
CA VAL A 78 7.33 -20.00 -8.91
C VAL A 78 6.12 -20.36 -8.04
N PHE A 79 5.71 -21.63 -8.02
CA PHE A 79 4.46 -22.06 -7.38
C PHE A 79 4.64 -22.73 -6.02
N ASN A 80 5.82 -23.24 -5.71
CA ASN A 80 6.05 -23.89 -4.42
C ASN A 80 6.17 -22.86 -3.28
N LYS A 81 5.25 -22.90 -2.31
CA LYS A 81 5.26 -21.99 -1.15
C LYS A 81 6.55 -22.03 -0.33
N LYS A 82 7.29 -23.14 -0.36
CA LYS A 82 8.55 -23.32 0.40
C LYS A 82 9.75 -22.63 -0.28
N ARG A 83 9.62 -22.19 -1.55
CA ARG A 83 10.68 -21.57 -2.34
C ARG A 83 10.54 -20.06 -2.45
N ALA A 84 10.15 -19.40 -1.39
CA ALA A 84 9.98 -17.94 -1.37
C ALA A 84 11.32 -17.20 -1.57
N ASP A 85 12.42 -17.72 -1.03
CA ASP A 85 13.74 -17.10 -1.15
C ASP A 85 14.30 -17.24 -2.57
N ASP A 86 14.07 -18.37 -3.24
CA ASP A 86 14.42 -18.55 -4.65
C ASP A 86 13.66 -17.55 -5.56
N ARG A 87 12.40 -17.23 -5.22
CA ARG A 87 11.64 -16.19 -5.95
C ARG A 87 12.19 -14.78 -5.72
N LYS A 88 12.73 -14.50 -4.53
CA LYS A 88 13.39 -13.22 -4.25
C LYS A 88 14.65 -13.04 -5.09
N GLU A 89 15.48 -14.09 -5.17
CA GLU A 89 16.67 -14.10 -6.01
C GLU A 89 16.30 -13.96 -7.51
N TRP A 90 15.30 -14.70 -7.95
CA TRP A 90 14.78 -14.63 -9.32
C TRP A 90 14.32 -13.22 -9.69
N LEU A 91 13.54 -12.55 -8.82
CA LEU A 91 13.10 -11.17 -9.03
C LEU A 91 14.23 -10.14 -8.84
N GLY A 92 15.25 -10.46 -8.03
CA GLY A 92 16.46 -9.64 -7.90
C GLY A 92 17.28 -9.56 -9.18
N ASN A 93 17.21 -10.60 -10.01
CA ASN A 93 17.87 -10.67 -11.33
C ASN A 93 16.96 -10.17 -12.47
N TYR A 94 15.90 -9.42 -12.16
CA TYR A 94 14.97 -8.90 -13.15
C TYR A 94 15.65 -7.97 -14.16
N ASP A 95 15.50 -8.30 -15.43
CA ASP A 95 15.90 -7.46 -16.56
C ASP A 95 14.66 -7.09 -17.40
N ARG A 96 14.40 -5.80 -17.50
CA ARG A 96 13.26 -5.27 -18.24
C ARG A 96 13.33 -5.52 -19.74
N GLU A 97 14.55 -5.62 -20.30
CA GLU A 97 14.79 -5.82 -21.74
C GLU A 97 14.74 -7.31 -22.12
N SER A 98 14.75 -8.21 -21.13
CA SER A 98 14.65 -9.65 -21.38
C SER A 98 13.21 -10.04 -21.67
N VAL A 99 12.83 -10.15 -22.94
CA VAL A 99 11.49 -10.49 -23.40
C VAL A 99 11.46 -11.84 -24.11
N LEU A 100 10.29 -12.48 -24.05
CA LEU A 100 10.06 -13.76 -24.69
C LEU A 100 10.06 -13.59 -26.23
N ASN A 101 10.86 -14.39 -26.95
CA ASN A 101 10.77 -14.45 -28.41
C ASN A 101 9.55 -15.28 -28.85
N ILE A 102 8.51 -14.59 -29.27
CA ILE A 102 7.21 -15.19 -29.64
C ILE A 102 7.19 -15.73 -31.10
N ASP A 103 8.28 -15.60 -31.85
CA ASP A 103 8.42 -16.13 -33.19
C ASP A 103 8.93 -17.57 -33.18
N ASP A 104 9.42 -18.04 -32.03
CA ASP A 104 9.83 -19.43 -31.87
C ASP A 104 8.63 -20.37 -31.86
N SER A 105 8.71 -21.47 -32.56
CA SER A 105 7.62 -22.45 -32.71
C SER A 105 7.30 -23.18 -31.40
N ASN A 106 8.33 -23.43 -30.58
CA ASN A 106 8.21 -24.11 -29.29
C ASN A 106 9.02 -23.37 -28.23
N ILE A 107 8.33 -22.91 -27.19
CA ILE A 107 8.91 -22.15 -26.06
C ILE A 107 8.93 -23.04 -24.82
N PRO A 108 10.10 -23.26 -24.19
CA PRO A 108 10.16 -23.97 -22.91
C PRO A 108 9.40 -23.25 -21.82
N TYR A 109 8.78 -23.99 -20.88
CA TYR A 109 8.16 -23.38 -19.69
C TYR A 109 9.15 -22.56 -18.87
N SER A 110 10.44 -22.93 -18.84
CA SER A 110 11.49 -22.14 -18.20
C SER A 110 11.62 -20.74 -18.81
N ASP A 111 11.60 -20.63 -20.13
CA ASP A 111 11.69 -19.34 -20.81
C ASP A 111 10.45 -18.48 -20.56
N PHE A 112 9.26 -19.08 -20.55
CA PHE A 112 8.04 -18.37 -20.17
C PHE A 112 8.14 -17.81 -18.74
N VAL A 113 8.62 -18.61 -17.78
CA VAL A 113 8.80 -18.17 -16.40
C VAL A 113 9.80 -17.03 -16.31
N ASP A 114 10.96 -17.16 -16.94
CA ASP A 114 12.08 -16.23 -16.73
C ASP A 114 12.03 -14.98 -17.63
N LYS A 115 11.24 -14.98 -18.73
CA LYS A 115 11.16 -13.87 -19.69
C LYS A 115 9.78 -13.25 -19.89
N GLU A 116 8.73 -13.85 -19.32
CA GLU A 116 7.35 -13.32 -19.40
C GLU A 116 6.71 -13.21 -18.02
N MET A 117 6.65 -14.32 -17.26
CA MET A 117 6.02 -14.33 -15.95
C MET A 117 6.76 -13.44 -14.94
N ILE A 118 8.06 -13.24 -15.11
CA ILE A 118 8.86 -12.36 -14.25
C ILE A 118 8.38 -10.90 -14.33
N HIS A 119 7.96 -10.42 -15.51
CA HIS A 119 7.43 -9.07 -15.67
C HIS A 119 6.14 -8.88 -14.87
N PHE A 120 5.21 -9.85 -14.95
CA PHE A 120 4.00 -9.84 -14.16
C PHE A 120 4.31 -9.88 -12.65
N SER A 121 5.25 -10.74 -12.24
CA SER A 121 5.61 -10.88 -10.82
C SER A 121 6.26 -9.61 -10.25
N LYS A 122 7.08 -8.93 -11.04
CA LYS A 122 7.66 -7.63 -10.68
C LYS A 122 6.58 -6.57 -10.54
N TYR A 123 5.68 -6.48 -11.50
CA TYR A 123 4.53 -5.57 -11.48
C TYR A 123 3.59 -5.84 -10.30
N ASP A 124 3.34 -7.11 -9.97
CA ASP A 124 2.55 -7.51 -8.79
C ASP A 124 3.18 -6.99 -7.49
N CYS A 125 4.50 -7.10 -7.34
CA CYS A 125 5.21 -6.52 -6.20
C CYS A 125 5.09 -5.00 -6.15
N GLU A 126 5.29 -4.29 -7.26
CA GLU A 126 5.19 -2.83 -7.33
C GLU A 126 3.78 -2.31 -6.98
N ARG A 127 2.76 -3.06 -7.37
CA ARG A 127 1.37 -2.74 -7.06
C ARG A 127 1.00 -3.01 -5.60
N SER A 128 1.57 -4.06 -5.01
CA SER A 128 1.13 -4.62 -3.73
C SER A 128 1.92 -4.12 -2.53
N ILE A 129 3.22 -3.83 -2.71
CA ILE A 129 4.14 -3.44 -1.64
C ILE A 129 4.35 -1.91 -1.69
N PRO A 130 4.23 -1.21 -0.55
CA PRO A 130 4.46 0.22 -0.52
C PRO A 130 5.95 0.58 -0.62
N ASN A 131 6.22 1.85 -0.96
CA ASN A 131 7.57 2.41 -0.90
C ASN A 131 7.85 2.95 0.51
N ALA A 132 9.07 2.75 1.03
CA ALA A 132 9.47 3.20 2.36
C ALA A 132 9.50 4.74 2.46
N MET A 133 9.72 5.44 1.35
CA MET A 133 9.84 6.91 1.34
C MET A 133 8.50 7.61 1.56
N ASP A 134 7.44 7.16 0.89
CA ASP A 134 6.12 7.80 0.98
C ASP A 134 5.02 6.95 1.64
N GLY A 135 5.28 5.66 1.87
CA GLY A 135 4.31 4.74 2.45
C GLY A 135 3.18 4.36 1.50
N LEU A 136 3.27 4.74 0.23
CA LEU A 136 2.19 4.58 -0.73
C LEU A 136 2.44 3.41 -1.69
N LYS A 137 1.35 2.75 -2.09
CA LYS A 137 1.30 1.86 -3.25
C LYS A 137 0.98 2.69 -4.49
N ILE A 138 1.18 2.14 -5.68
CA ILE A 138 0.88 2.85 -6.95
C ILE A 138 -0.54 3.42 -6.94
N SER A 139 -1.55 2.63 -6.56
CA SER A 139 -2.94 3.08 -6.53
C SER A 139 -3.17 4.26 -5.58
N THR A 140 -2.62 4.20 -4.37
CA THR A 140 -2.78 5.26 -3.36
C THR A 140 -1.98 6.52 -3.72
N ARG A 141 -0.84 6.38 -4.43
CA ARG A 141 -0.06 7.50 -4.96
C ARG A 141 -0.82 8.23 -6.07
N LYS A 142 -1.48 7.49 -6.99
CA LYS A 142 -2.38 8.06 -8.01
C LYS A 142 -3.55 8.82 -7.40
N ILE A 143 -4.14 8.29 -6.32
CA ILE A 143 -5.22 8.96 -5.58
C ILE A 143 -4.72 10.29 -4.98
N LEU A 144 -3.58 10.29 -4.30
CA LEU A 144 -3.00 11.51 -3.72
C LEU A 144 -2.65 12.54 -4.81
N PHE A 145 -2.07 12.09 -5.93
CA PHE A 145 -1.77 12.95 -7.08
C PHE A 145 -3.03 13.63 -7.62
N ALA A 146 -4.09 12.87 -7.86
CA ALA A 146 -5.35 13.41 -8.35
C ALA A 146 -6.00 14.37 -7.35
N ALA A 147 -5.92 14.06 -6.03
CA ALA A 147 -6.42 14.93 -4.98
C ALA A 147 -5.66 16.28 -4.92
N LYS A 148 -4.32 16.25 -5.01
CA LYS A 148 -3.49 17.47 -5.10
C LYS A 148 -3.76 18.25 -6.39
N LYS A 149 -3.78 17.58 -7.54
CA LYS A 149 -4.06 18.20 -8.86
C LYS A 149 -5.41 18.92 -8.89
N ARG A 150 -6.43 18.35 -8.24
CA ARG A 150 -7.75 18.94 -8.10
C ARG A 150 -7.83 20.04 -7.04
N ASN A 151 -6.81 20.16 -6.17
CA ASN A 151 -6.87 20.93 -4.91
C ASN A 151 -8.14 20.58 -4.12
N LEU A 152 -8.29 19.32 -3.77
CA LEU A 152 -9.50 18.74 -3.18
C LEU A 152 -9.73 19.19 -1.73
N VAL A 153 -10.11 20.47 -1.58
CA VAL A 153 -10.41 21.10 -0.26
C VAL A 153 -11.91 21.12 0.07
N THR A 154 -12.75 20.81 -0.91
CA THR A 154 -14.19 20.66 -0.76
C THR A 154 -14.58 19.21 -1.00
N GLU A 155 -15.57 18.73 -0.27
CA GLU A 155 -16.00 17.34 -0.36
C GLU A 155 -16.56 16.98 -1.75
N ILE A 156 -16.28 15.74 -2.16
CA ILE A 156 -16.78 15.14 -3.39
C ILE A 156 -17.21 13.70 -3.09
N LYS A 157 -18.22 13.18 -3.79
CA LYS A 157 -18.59 11.76 -3.70
C LYS A 157 -17.41 10.86 -4.07
N VAL A 158 -17.18 9.80 -3.30
CA VAL A 158 -16.09 8.85 -3.56
C VAL A 158 -16.14 8.30 -5.00
N ALA A 159 -17.33 7.90 -5.48
CA ALA A 159 -17.50 7.43 -6.85
C ALA A 159 -17.11 8.46 -7.92
N GLN A 160 -17.44 9.75 -7.69
CA GLN A 160 -17.04 10.84 -8.61
C GLN A 160 -15.54 11.10 -8.56
N PHE A 161 -14.96 11.02 -7.38
CA PHE A 161 -13.51 11.19 -7.22
C PHE A 161 -12.74 10.03 -7.89
N ALA A 162 -13.23 8.80 -7.79
CA ALA A 162 -12.65 7.66 -8.49
C ALA A 162 -12.63 7.87 -10.02
N GLY A 163 -13.71 8.40 -10.60
CA GLY A 163 -13.75 8.79 -12.01
C GLY A 163 -12.67 9.82 -12.36
N TYR A 164 -12.51 10.86 -11.53
CA TYR A 164 -11.48 11.87 -11.70
C TYR A 164 -10.06 11.29 -11.62
N VAL A 165 -9.80 10.39 -10.64
CA VAL A 165 -8.51 9.68 -10.53
C VAL A 165 -8.22 8.85 -11.77
N SER A 166 -9.22 8.11 -12.27
CA SER A 166 -9.06 7.27 -13.46
C SER A 166 -8.67 8.09 -14.69
N GLU A 167 -9.29 9.24 -14.88
CA GLU A 167 -9.02 10.12 -16.02
C GLU A 167 -7.64 10.81 -15.90
N HIS A 168 -7.33 11.41 -14.75
CA HIS A 168 -6.20 12.33 -14.61
C HIS A 168 -4.90 11.69 -14.12
N ALA A 169 -4.97 10.49 -13.56
CA ALA A 169 -3.82 9.70 -13.13
C ALA A 169 -3.66 8.39 -13.92
N CYS A 170 -4.40 8.22 -15.01
CA CYS A 170 -4.34 7.04 -15.89
C CYS A 170 -4.44 5.73 -15.08
N TYR A 171 -5.48 5.60 -14.25
CA TYR A 171 -5.68 4.37 -13.47
C TYR A 171 -6.34 3.29 -14.34
N HIS A 172 -5.65 2.18 -14.58
CA HIS A 172 -6.03 1.14 -15.55
C HIS A 172 -6.61 -0.13 -14.94
N HIS A 173 -7.04 -0.10 -13.67
CA HIS A 173 -7.61 -1.25 -12.98
C HIS A 173 -9.09 -1.06 -12.67
N GLY A 174 -9.73 -2.09 -12.08
CA GLY A 174 -11.15 -2.07 -11.76
C GLY A 174 -11.55 -0.95 -10.81
N GLU A 175 -12.70 -0.33 -11.08
CA GLU A 175 -13.28 0.76 -10.30
C GLU A 175 -13.46 0.39 -8.82
N ALA A 176 -13.94 -0.82 -8.52
CA ALA A 176 -14.11 -1.29 -7.15
C ALA A 176 -12.80 -1.30 -6.35
N SER A 177 -11.68 -1.64 -6.99
CA SER A 177 -10.35 -1.61 -6.36
C SER A 177 -9.92 -0.17 -6.03
N LEU A 178 -10.22 0.78 -6.91
CA LEU A 178 -9.93 2.20 -6.70
C LEU A 178 -10.80 2.80 -5.60
N ASN A 179 -12.09 2.51 -5.62
CA ASN A 179 -13.03 2.93 -4.57
C ASN A 179 -12.58 2.41 -3.20
N GLY A 180 -12.24 1.12 -3.10
CA GLY A 180 -11.72 0.55 -1.86
C GLY A 180 -10.40 1.19 -1.39
N ALA A 181 -9.52 1.60 -2.31
CA ALA A 181 -8.30 2.31 -1.96
C ALA A 181 -8.58 3.75 -1.45
N ILE A 182 -9.53 4.46 -2.05
CA ILE A 182 -9.97 5.79 -1.57
C ILE A 182 -10.57 5.68 -0.17
N VAL A 183 -11.47 4.71 0.04
CA VAL A 183 -12.07 4.44 1.35
C VAL A 183 -10.99 4.14 2.39
N GLY A 184 -10.05 3.25 2.08
CA GLY A 184 -8.96 2.87 2.98
C GLY A 184 -8.05 4.05 3.39
N LEU A 185 -7.82 5.04 2.50
CA LEU A 185 -7.05 6.26 2.83
C LEU A 185 -7.80 7.24 3.74
N ALA A 186 -9.10 7.10 3.86
CA ALA A 186 -9.95 7.96 4.70
C ALA A 186 -10.31 7.32 6.05
N GLN A 187 -10.24 6.00 6.19
CA GLN A 187 -10.62 5.29 7.42
C GLN A 187 -9.81 5.75 8.64
N GLU A 188 -10.48 5.93 9.79
CA GLU A 188 -9.90 6.47 11.02
C GLU A 188 -10.30 5.69 12.30
N TYR A 189 -10.98 4.54 12.16
CA TYR A 189 -11.33 3.71 13.34
C TYR A 189 -10.08 3.05 13.93
N VAL A 190 -10.15 2.63 15.20
CA VAL A 190 -9.05 2.01 15.96
C VAL A 190 -8.52 0.77 15.21
N GLY A 191 -7.24 0.80 14.85
CA GLY A 191 -6.59 -0.26 14.07
C GLY A 191 -6.57 -0.01 12.55
N SER A 192 -7.07 1.16 12.09
CA SER A 192 -6.90 1.67 10.72
C SER A 192 -5.71 2.64 10.64
N ASN A 193 -5.86 3.81 10.00
CA ASN A 193 -4.78 4.79 9.91
C ASN A 193 -4.59 5.56 11.21
N ASN A 194 -3.35 5.78 11.65
CA ASN A 194 -3.04 6.76 12.70
C ASN A 194 -3.23 8.19 12.18
N ILE A 195 -2.91 8.43 10.90
CA ILE A 195 -3.17 9.69 10.21
C ILE A 195 -3.79 9.38 8.85
N ASN A 196 -5.07 9.65 8.68
CA ASN A 196 -5.77 9.48 7.41
C ASN A 196 -5.40 10.61 6.42
N ILE A 197 -5.18 10.26 5.15
CA ILE A 197 -4.83 11.20 4.09
C ILE A 197 -6.06 11.92 3.55
N LEU A 198 -7.18 11.23 3.53
CA LEU A 198 -8.50 11.73 3.10
C LEU A 198 -9.46 11.78 4.30
N MET A 199 -10.44 12.66 4.23
CA MET A 199 -11.48 12.78 5.26
C MET A 199 -12.63 11.80 5.04
N PRO A 200 -13.13 11.12 6.08
CA PRO A 200 -14.26 10.20 6.00
C PRO A 200 -15.58 10.92 6.25
N ASN A 201 -16.11 11.64 5.26
CA ASN A 201 -17.38 12.35 5.39
C ASN A 201 -18.55 11.41 5.07
N GLY A 202 -19.11 10.78 6.11
CA GLY A 202 -20.15 9.76 6.05
C GLY A 202 -19.68 8.44 6.66
N GLN A 203 -20.31 7.31 6.30
CA GLN A 203 -19.99 6.00 6.86
C GLN A 203 -18.88 5.33 6.06
N PHE A 204 -17.64 5.51 6.50
CA PHE A 204 -16.44 4.91 5.90
C PHE A 204 -16.03 3.58 6.53
N GLY A 205 -16.90 2.98 7.33
CA GLY A 205 -16.61 1.76 8.04
C GLY A 205 -16.10 2.01 9.46
N THR A 206 -16.27 1.00 10.28
CA THR A 206 -16.00 1.08 11.73
C THR A 206 -15.20 -0.13 12.20
N ARG A 207 -14.84 -0.12 13.48
CA ARG A 207 -14.23 -1.29 14.12
C ARG A 207 -15.21 -2.46 14.31
N LEU A 208 -16.50 -2.29 14.04
CA LEU A 208 -17.47 -3.40 14.08
C LEU A 208 -17.06 -4.52 13.12
N GLN A 209 -16.71 -4.15 11.87
CA GLN A 209 -16.33 -5.11 10.83
C GLN A 209 -14.94 -4.84 10.21
N GLY A 210 -14.12 -4.02 10.86
CA GLY A 210 -12.80 -3.66 10.34
C GLY A 210 -12.89 -2.90 9.02
N GLY A 211 -13.82 -1.95 8.95
CA GLY A 211 -14.03 -1.06 7.82
C GLY A 211 -14.81 -1.65 6.65
N LYS A 212 -15.24 -2.93 6.72
CA LYS A 212 -16.05 -3.56 5.65
C LYS A 212 -17.50 -3.10 5.64
N ASP A 213 -17.94 -2.50 6.72
CA ASP A 213 -19.27 -1.93 6.94
C ASP A 213 -19.42 -0.51 6.37
N HIS A 214 -18.49 -0.06 5.53
CA HIS A 214 -18.62 1.23 4.85
C HIS A 214 -19.83 1.24 3.91
N ALA A 215 -20.47 2.40 3.78
CA ALA A 215 -21.55 2.60 2.84
C ALA A 215 -21.06 2.57 1.39
N SER A 216 -21.97 2.39 0.43
CA SER A 216 -21.62 2.46 -0.99
C SER A 216 -21.03 3.83 -1.35
N GLU A 217 -20.04 3.82 -2.22
CA GLU A 217 -19.22 4.96 -2.67
C GLU A 217 -20.04 6.10 -3.27
N ARG A 218 -21.28 5.81 -3.67
CA ARG A 218 -22.25 6.79 -4.20
C ARG A 218 -22.85 7.69 -3.12
N TYR A 219 -22.76 7.30 -1.84
CA TYR A 219 -23.42 7.97 -0.72
C TYR A 219 -22.46 8.65 0.25
N ILE A 220 -21.16 8.34 0.17
CA ILE A 220 -20.12 8.90 1.04
C ILE A 220 -19.26 9.89 0.28
N PHE A 221 -18.72 10.88 1.02
CA PHE A 221 -17.96 11.98 0.46
C PHE A 221 -16.55 11.99 1.06
N THR A 222 -15.62 12.56 0.34
CA THR A 222 -14.25 12.72 0.82
C THR A 222 -13.62 14.03 0.34
N GLN A 223 -12.59 14.45 1.02
CA GLN A 223 -11.72 15.57 0.68
C GLN A 223 -10.32 15.31 1.26
N LEU A 224 -9.32 16.09 0.86
CA LEU A 224 -8.00 16.01 1.51
C LEU A 224 -8.13 16.37 3.00
N ASN A 225 -7.53 15.55 3.85
CA ASN A 225 -7.34 15.90 5.25
C ASN A 225 -6.48 17.18 5.34
N PRO A 226 -6.86 18.17 6.14
CA PRO A 226 -6.06 19.39 6.33
C PRO A 226 -4.59 19.11 6.69
N LEU A 227 -4.31 18.05 7.46
CA LEU A 227 -2.95 17.62 7.79
C LEU A 227 -2.14 17.17 6.58
N SER A 228 -2.80 16.63 5.53
CA SER A 228 -2.12 16.17 4.33
C SER A 228 -1.33 17.27 3.62
N LYS A 229 -1.75 18.52 3.69
CA LYS A 229 -1.03 19.68 3.13
C LYS A 229 0.29 19.96 3.87
N PHE A 230 0.35 19.67 5.16
CA PHE A 230 1.56 19.81 5.96
C PHE A 230 2.48 18.61 5.80
N ILE A 231 1.91 17.41 5.58
CA ILE A 231 2.69 16.19 5.37
C ILE A 231 3.28 16.14 3.97
N TYR A 232 2.50 16.42 2.94
CA TYR A 232 2.88 16.40 1.51
C TYR A 232 2.96 17.84 0.98
N ILE A 233 4.07 18.53 1.26
CA ILE A 233 4.26 19.96 1.02
C ILE A 233 4.28 20.26 -0.49
N ASP A 234 3.44 21.19 -0.95
CA ASP A 234 3.32 21.57 -2.37
C ASP A 234 4.62 22.14 -2.97
N ALA A 235 5.47 22.76 -2.15
CA ALA A 235 6.75 23.29 -2.61
C ALA A 235 7.72 22.19 -3.10
N ASP A 236 7.55 20.95 -2.63
CA ASP A 236 8.35 19.82 -3.05
C ASP A 236 7.96 19.31 -4.44
N ASP A 237 6.73 19.53 -4.88
CA ASP A 237 6.21 19.05 -6.18
C ASP A 237 7.08 19.51 -7.37
N ASN A 238 7.77 20.64 -7.22
CA ASN A 238 8.66 21.17 -8.28
C ASN A 238 10.00 20.41 -8.42
N VAL A 239 10.33 19.52 -7.49
CA VAL A 239 11.59 18.78 -7.46
C VAL A 239 11.42 17.27 -7.44
N LEU A 240 10.17 16.78 -7.54
CA LEU A 240 9.85 15.37 -7.69
C LEU A 240 9.96 14.93 -9.15
N ASN A 241 10.24 13.65 -9.36
CA ASN A 241 10.27 13.04 -10.69
C ASN A 241 8.89 12.50 -11.04
N TYR A 242 8.22 13.11 -11.99
CA TYR A 242 6.90 12.68 -12.46
C TYR A 242 7.01 11.64 -13.56
N LEU A 243 6.11 10.66 -13.53
CA LEU A 243 6.01 9.63 -14.54
C LEU A 243 5.25 10.15 -15.77
N ASP A 244 5.59 9.62 -16.93
CA ASP A 244 4.90 9.86 -18.21
C ASP A 244 4.16 8.59 -18.62
N ASP A 245 2.83 8.64 -18.65
CA ASP A 245 1.96 7.57 -19.16
C ASP A 245 1.40 8.02 -20.53
N ASP A 246 2.00 7.56 -21.61
CA ASP A 246 1.61 7.84 -22.99
C ASP A 246 1.54 9.35 -23.35
N GLY A 247 2.48 10.15 -22.83
CA GLY A 247 2.54 11.60 -23.07
C GLY A 247 1.72 12.43 -22.07
N THR A 248 1.14 11.78 -21.07
CA THR A 248 0.44 12.42 -19.95
C THR A 248 1.29 12.33 -18.69
N MET A 249 1.65 13.49 -18.12
CA MET A 249 2.33 13.51 -16.81
C MET A 249 1.36 13.09 -15.72
N VAL A 250 1.70 12.04 -15.02
CA VAL A 250 0.93 11.44 -13.93
C VAL A 250 1.64 11.60 -12.59
N GLU A 251 1.38 10.74 -11.62
CA GLU A 251 1.99 10.81 -10.30
C GLU A 251 3.53 10.77 -10.34
N PRO A 252 4.21 11.28 -9.31
CA PRO A 252 5.65 11.10 -9.19
C PRO A 252 5.99 9.63 -8.88
N ASP A 253 7.21 9.23 -9.14
CA ASP A 253 7.75 7.92 -8.76
C ASP A 253 7.61 7.67 -7.25
N MET A 254 7.80 8.70 -6.43
CA MET A 254 7.49 8.73 -5.00
C MET A 254 7.29 10.17 -4.51
N TYR A 255 6.47 10.35 -3.49
CA TYR A 255 6.35 11.59 -2.74
C TYR A 255 7.43 11.69 -1.65
N ALA A 256 7.58 12.89 -1.09
CA ALA A 256 8.47 13.15 0.03
C ALA A 256 7.68 13.74 1.22
N PRO A 257 6.86 12.94 1.93
CA PRO A 257 6.17 13.42 3.11
C PRO A 257 7.17 13.88 4.19
N ILE A 258 6.75 14.71 5.14
CA ILE A 258 7.61 15.16 6.26
C ILE A 258 7.79 14.09 7.34
N LEU A 259 7.03 13.01 7.28
CA LEU A 259 7.10 11.84 8.16
C LEU A 259 7.11 10.56 7.31
N PRO A 260 7.79 9.50 7.74
CA PRO A 260 7.80 8.21 7.04
C PRO A 260 6.45 7.51 7.21
N MET A 261 5.49 7.83 6.32
CA MET A 261 4.09 7.37 6.43
C MET A 261 3.93 5.86 6.41
N CYS A 262 4.91 5.11 5.85
CA CYS A 262 4.91 3.65 5.88
C CYS A 262 4.94 3.07 7.29
N ILE A 263 5.54 3.76 8.27
CA ILE A 263 5.57 3.34 9.67
C ILE A 263 4.58 4.10 10.54
N VAL A 264 4.19 5.33 10.17
CA VAL A 264 3.10 6.06 10.87
C VAL A 264 1.79 5.28 10.80
N ASN A 265 1.39 4.85 9.61
CA ASN A 265 0.14 4.12 9.39
C ASN A 265 0.33 2.60 9.30
N GLY A 266 1.58 2.12 9.21
CA GLY A 266 1.84 0.72 8.93
C GLY A 266 1.28 0.30 7.57
N GLY A 267 0.99 -0.98 7.44
CA GLY A 267 0.33 -1.50 6.24
C GLY A 267 0.60 -2.96 5.98
N LYS A 268 -0.11 -3.47 4.97
CA LYS A 268 0.05 -4.85 4.51
C LYS A 268 0.09 -4.91 3.00
N GLY A 269 1.02 -5.67 2.47
CA GLY A 269 1.16 -5.94 1.05
C GLY A 269 1.72 -7.32 0.81
N ILE A 270 1.14 -8.06 -0.13
CA ILE A 270 1.58 -9.41 -0.51
C ILE A 270 1.83 -9.40 -2.00
N GLY A 271 3.09 -9.52 -2.38
CA GLY A 271 3.54 -9.67 -3.74
C GLY A 271 4.20 -11.03 -3.98
N THR A 272 4.65 -11.29 -5.18
CA THR A 272 5.30 -12.53 -5.55
C THR A 272 6.68 -12.65 -4.87
N GLY A 273 6.81 -13.55 -3.91
CA GLY A 273 8.05 -13.80 -3.14
C GLY A 273 8.35 -12.80 -2.03
N PHE A 274 7.68 -11.65 -1.99
CA PHE A 274 7.87 -10.59 -1.01
C PHE A 274 6.58 -10.25 -0.28
N SER A 275 6.68 -9.82 0.96
CA SER A 275 5.56 -9.30 1.72
C SER A 275 5.98 -8.18 2.66
N TYR A 276 5.06 -7.26 2.89
CA TYR A 276 5.11 -6.26 3.93
C TYR A 276 3.93 -6.44 4.88
N ASP A 277 4.19 -6.49 6.17
CA ASP A 277 3.17 -6.53 7.23
C ASP A 277 3.67 -5.74 8.45
N GLY A 278 3.82 -4.42 8.25
CA GLY A 278 4.33 -3.49 9.26
C GLY A 278 3.23 -2.98 10.19
N PRO A 279 3.46 -2.96 11.52
CA PRO A 279 2.58 -2.26 12.46
C PRO A 279 2.67 -0.73 12.28
N SER A 280 1.73 -0.02 12.87
CA SER A 280 1.76 1.45 12.99
C SER A 280 2.54 1.87 14.21
N TYR A 281 3.14 3.08 14.18
CA TYR A 281 3.93 3.65 15.28
C TYR A 281 3.50 5.07 15.59
N ASN A 282 3.85 5.55 16.79
CA ASN A 282 3.48 6.88 17.25
C ASN A 282 4.18 7.97 16.44
N PRO A 283 3.45 8.83 15.72
CA PRO A 283 4.04 9.89 14.93
C PRO A 283 4.83 10.91 15.77
N LEU A 284 4.49 11.12 17.04
CA LEU A 284 5.21 12.03 17.92
C LEU A 284 6.59 11.50 18.29
N GLU A 285 6.72 10.20 18.55
CA GLU A 285 8.02 9.56 18.80
C GLU A 285 8.92 9.62 17.54
N ILE A 286 8.34 9.41 16.37
CA ILE A 286 9.06 9.55 15.09
C ILE A 286 9.54 10.99 14.90
N VAL A 287 8.73 12.01 15.22
CA VAL A 287 9.12 13.42 15.17
C VAL A 287 10.28 13.71 16.12
N GLU A 288 10.24 13.15 17.32
CA GLU A 288 11.32 13.33 18.30
C GLU A 288 12.64 12.70 17.83
N TYR A 289 12.60 11.49 17.31
CA TYR A 289 13.75 10.81 16.71
C TYR A 289 14.35 11.63 15.56
N LEU A 290 13.50 12.12 14.63
CA LEU A 290 13.97 12.97 13.52
C LEU A 290 14.58 14.29 14.00
N LYS A 291 14.06 14.89 15.07
CA LYS A 291 14.66 16.08 15.70
C LYS A 291 16.05 15.79 16.30
N TYR A 292 16.21 14.65 16.97
CA TYR A 292 17.52 14.24 17.48
C TYR A 292 18.53 14.05 16.34
N LYS A 293 18.14 13.39 15.26
CA LYS A 293 18.98 13.25 14.07
C LYS A 293 19.38 14.58 13.44
N LEU A 294 18.43 15.50 13.28
CA LEU A 294 18.69 16.84 12.74
C LEU A 294 19.67 17.65 13.61
N ASN A 295 19.69 17.41 14.91
CA ASN A 295 20.57 18.08 15.86
C ASN A 295 21.88 17.32 16.12
N GLY A 296 22.17 16.23 15.41
CA GLY A 296 23.37 15.41 15.59
C GLY A 296 23.44 14.71 16.94
N GLN A 297 22.30 14.40 17.56
CA GLN A 297 22.17 13.74 18.86
C GLN A 297 21.90 12.24 18.67
N GLU A 298 22.79 11.53 18.00
CA GLU A 298 22.61 10.11 17.66
C GLU A 298 22.55 9.21 18.91
N ASP A 299 23.27 9.56 19.96
CA ASP A 299 23.20 8.91 21.27
C ASP A 299 21.77 8.85 21.84
N LYS A 300 20.97 9.87 21.60
CA LYS A 300 19.56 9.88 22.00
C LYS A 300 18.67 9.03 21.09
N CYS A 301 19.00 8.97 19.80
CA CYS A 301 18.32 8.09 18.88
C CYS A 301 18.50 6.62 19.29
N ASP A 302 19.71 6.22 19.69
CA ASP A 302 20.04 4.86 20.11
C ASP A 302 19.32 4.43 21.40
N LEU A 303 18.87 5.38 22.20
CA LEU A 303 18.11 5.13 23.44
C LEU A 303 16.60 5.03 23.20
N MET A 304 16.10 5.39 22.02
CA MET A 304 14.67 5.30 21.71
C MET A 304 14.30 3.88 21.29
N GLU A 305 13.20 3.38 21.83
CA GLU A 305 12.62 2.11 21.45
C GLU A 305 11.23 2.33 20.86
N PHE A 306 11.02 1.88 19.62
CA PHE A 306 9.73 1.99 18.95
C PHE A 306 8.83 0.81 19.28
N ILE A 307 7.70 1.09 19.93
CA ILE A 307 6.65 0.11 20.22
C ILE A 307 5.46 0.41 19.30
N PRO A 308 4.83 -0.63 18.69
CA PRO A 308 3.64 -0.42 17.86
C PRO A 308 2.56 0.38 18.60
N TYR A 309 2.03 1.38 17.91
CA TYR A 309 1.02 2.30 18.42
C TYR A 309 -0.16 2.39 17.44
N TYR A 310 -1.35 2.42 17.98
CA TYR A 310 -2.58 2.54 17.21
C TYR A 310 -3.44 3.62 17.84
N GLU A 311 -3.79 4.64 17.07
CA GLU A 311 -4.58 5.78 17.55
C GLU A 311 -5.91 5.33 18.15
N GLY A 312 -6.21 5.82 19.35
CA GLY A 312 -7.44 5.49 20.09
C GLY A 312 -7.44 4.11 20.75
N PHE A 313 -6.41 3.28 20.61
CA PHE A 313 -6.32 1.97 21.27
C PHE A 313 -6.02 2.13 22.76
N THR A 314 -6.89 1.58 23.62
CA THR A 314 -6.80 1.69 25.09
C THR A 314 -6.22 0.44 25.78
N GLY A 315 -5.91 -0.60 25.03
CA GLY A 315 -5.24 -1.81 25.50
C GLY A 315 -3.74 -1.60 25.73
N SER A 316 -2.98 -2.69 25.78
CA SER A 316 -1.52 -2.62 25.96
C SER A 316 -0.77 -3.29 24.83
N VAL A 317 0.39 -2.72 24.49
CA VAL A 317 1.35 -3.33 23.55
C VAL A 317 2.67 -3.49 24.30
N THR A 318 3.23 -4.70 24.32
CA THR A 318 4.49 -5.00 25.00
C THR A 318 5.40 -5.80 24.08
N LYS A 319 6.70 -5.54 24.15
CA LYS A 319 7.72 -6.28 23.39
C LYS A 319 7.93 -7.66 24.01
N ILE A 320 7.84 -8.72 23.21
CA ILE A 320 8.18 -10.09 23.60
C ILE A 320 9.65 -10.36 23.28
N ASN A 321 10.07 -9.98 22.08
CA ASN A 321 11.46 -10.04 21.61
C ASN A 321 11.65 -9.01 20.48
N GLU A 322 12.83 -8.97 19.84
CA GLU A 322 13.21 -7.97 18.85
C GLU A 322 12.25 -7.86 17.64
N THR A 323 11.53 -8.91 17.34
CA THR A 323 10.64 -8.96 16.15
C THR A 323 9.21 -9.30 16.49
N LYS A 324 8.84 -9.35 17.79
CA LYS A 324 7.50 -9.81 18.18
C LYS A 324 6.93 -9.01 19.34
N TYR A 325 5.73 -8.53 19.16
CA TYR A 325 4.97 -7.73 20.14
C TYR A 325 3.70 -8.47 20.54
N LEU A 326 3.33 -8.34 21.82
CA LEU A 326 2.06 -8.78 22.39
C LEU A 326 1.10 -7.60 22.45
N ILE A 327 -0.08 -7.76 21.88
CA ILE A 327 -1.15 -6.76 21.89
C ILE A 327 -2.31 -7.33 22.68
N LYS A 328 -2.64 -6.69 23.82
CA LYS A 328 -3.70 -7.15 24.73
C LYS A 328 -4.84 -6.17 24.74
N GLY A 329 -6.07 -6.68 24.69
CA GLY A 329 -7.26 -5.95 25.02
C GLY A 329 -7.35 -5.59 26.50
N LYS A 330 -8.46 -5.01 26.92
CA LYS A 330 -8.68 -4.57 28.29
C LYS A 330 -9.97 -5.17 28.85
N TYR A 331 -9.88 -5.71 30.05
CA TYR A 331 -11.05 -6.24 30.77
C TYR A 331 -10.91 -6.04 32.27
N LYS A 332 -12.02 -6.16 32.98
CA LYS A 332 -12.06 -6.17 34.44
C LYS A 332 -12.99 -7.28 34.94
N ILE A 333 -12.65 -7.90 36.06
CA ILE A 333 -13.53 -8.85 36.77
C ILE A 333 -14.54 -8.03 37.58
N VAL A 334 -15.83 -8.18 37.29
CA VAL A 334 -16.91 -7.40 37.92
C VAL A 334 -17.76 -8.24 38.87
N GLY A 335 -17.48 -9.55 38.98
CA GLY A 335 -18.18 -10.45 39.90
C GLY A 335 -17.49 -11.81 39.95
N SER A 336 -17.96 -12.71 40.83
CA SER A 336 -17.38 -14.05 41.01
C SER A 336 -17.34 -14.91 39.73
N ASN A 337 -18.25 -14.67 38.80
CA ASN A 337 -18.35 -15.40 37.53
C ASN A 337 -18.63 -14.46 36.33
N MET A 338 -18.25 -13.19 36.43
CA MET A 338 -18.55 -12.17 35.42
C MET A 338 -17.37 -11.24 35.19
N ILE A 339 -17.13 -10.91 33.91
CA ILE A 339 -16.14 -9.91 33.49
C ILE A 339 -16.78 -8.90 32.55
N GLN A 340 -16.18 -7.72 32.47
CA GLN A 340 -16.49 -6.72 31.44
C GLN A 340 -15.24 -6.50 30.59
N VAL A 341 -15.38 -6.65 29.28
CA VAL A 341 -14.33 -6.39 28.28
C VAL A 341 -14.59 -5.02 27.69
N THR A 342 -13.61 -4.12 27.77
CA THR A 342 -13.71 -2.72 27.33
C THR A 342 -12.76 -2.37 26.18
N GLU A 343 -11.89 -3.31 25.78
CA GLU A 343 -11.05 -3.16 24.60
C GLU A 343 -10.70 -4.55 24.03
N LEU A 344 -10.67 -4.64 22.70
CA LEU A 344 -10.25 -5.85 21.95
C LEU A 344 -8.84 -5.66 21.37
N PRO A 345 -8.06 -6.73 21.24
CA PRO A 345 -6.77 -6.64 20.55
C PRO A 345 -6.93 -6.14 19.10
N ILE A 346 -5.95 -5.38 18.62
CA ILE A 346 -5.93 -4.88 17.25
C ILE A 346 -6.07 -6.02 16.23
N GLY A 347 -6.96 -5.83 15.25
CA GLY A 347 -7.26 -6.81 14.21
C GLY A 347 -8.33 -7.84 14.59
N LEU A 348 -8.86 -7.78 15.82
CA LEU A 348 -10.05 -8.53 16.22
C LEU A 348 -11.25 -7.58 16.24
N TRP A 349 -12.18 -7.77 15.30
CA TRP A 349 -13.33 -6.89 15.14
C TRP A 349 -14.50 -7.30 16.02
N THR A 350 -15.38 -6.35 16.32
CA THR A 350 -16.50 -6.53 17.28
C THR A 350 -17.41 -7.69 16.87
N ASP A 351 -17.80 -7.77 15.60
CA ASP A 351 -18.67 -8.84 15.08
C ASP A 351 -17.98 -10.21 15.13
N ASP A 352 -16.68 -10.27 14.78
CA ASP A 352 -15.89 -11.50 14.88
C ASP A 352 -15.75 -11.97 16.33
N TYR A 353 -15.62 -11.01 17.26
CA TYR A 353 -15.56 -11.32 18.69
C TYR A 353 -16.91 -11.84 19.22
N LYS A 354 -18.00 -11.23 18.82
CA LYS A 354 -19.36 -11.70 19.13
C LYS A 354 -19.60 -13.12 18.66
N ALA A 355 -19.29 -13.41 17.41
CA ALA A 355 -19.39 -14.77 16.85
C ALA A 355 -18.49 -15.77 17.62
N HIS A 356 -17.30 -15.33 18.08
CA HIS A 356 -16.45 -16.15 18.93
C HIS A 356 -17.09 -16.43 20.28
N LEU A 357 -17.69 -15.43 20.96
CA LEU A 357 -18.39 -15.63 22.24
C LEU A 357 -19.59 -16.60 22.09
N GLU A 358 -20.36 -16.46 21.01
CA GLU A 358 -21.45 -17.40 20.68
C GLU A 358 -20.93 -18.84 20.56
N SER A 359 -19.79 -19.03 19.88
CA SER A 359 -19.15 -20.36 19.77
C SER A 359 -18.66 -20.94 21.10
N LEU A 360 -18.47 -20.11 22.14
CA LEU A 360 -18.10 -20.55 23.48
C LEU A 360 -19.30 -20.88 24.36
N MET A 361 -20.52 -20.54 23.93
CA MET A 361 -21.77 -20.92 24.57
C MET A 361 -22.31 -22.25 24.05
N ASP A 362 -21.89 -22.68 22.86
CA ASP A 362 -22.34 -23.91 22.23
C ASP A 362 -21.78 -25.16 22.94
N GLU A 363 -22.66 -26.11 23.26
CA GLU A 363 -22.28 -27.41 23.70
C GLU A 363 -22.00 -28.33 22.51
N THR A 364 -20.83 -28.91 22.48
CA THR A 364 -20.47 -29.91 21.48
C THR A 364 -20.04 -31.23 22.17
N PRO A 365 -20.09 -32.40 21.50
CA PRO A 365 -19.68 -33.68 22.08
C PRO A 365 -18.25 -33.69 22.67
N LYS A 366 -17.41 -32.74 22.22
CA LYS A 366 -15.99 -32.64 22.65
C LYS A 366 -15.71 -31.44 23.57
N LYS A 367 -16.67 -30.52 23.81
CA LYS A 367 -16.41 -29.25 24.48
C LYS A 367 -17.63 -28.80 25.29
N LYS A 368 -17.47 -28.66 26.60
CA LYS A 368 -18.48 -28.05 27.47
C LYS A 368 -18.51 -26.54 27.26
N PRO A 369 -19.67 -25.89 27.31
CA PRO A 369 -19.78 -24.45 27.23
C PRO A 369 -19.04 -23.77 28.39
N ILE A 370 -18.32 -22.69 28.08
CA ILE A 370 -17.57 -21.91 29.06
C ILE A 370 -18.40 -20.72 29.53
N ILE A 371 -19.10 -20.08 28.59
CA ILE A 371 -19.90 -18.90 28.77
C ILE A 371 -21.35 -19.31 28.94
N LYS A 372 -22.02 -18.74 29.94
CA LYS A 372 -23.46 -18.92 30.19
C LYS A 372 -24.29 -17.93 29.34
N SER A 373 -23.86 -16.69 29.32
CA SER A 373 -24.47 -15.60 28.55
C SER A 373 -23.51 -14.43 28.42
N PHE A 374 -23.73 -13.57 27.45
CA PHE A 374 -23.07 -12.28 27.37
C PHE A 374 -24.07 -11.18 26.97
N ASN A 375 -23.73 -9.94 27.30
CA ASN A 375 -24.45 -8.74 26.88
C ASN A 375 -23.48 -7.88 26.08
N ASP A 376 -23.91 -7.41 24.91
CA ASP A 376 -23.14 -6.56 24.01
C ASP A 376 -23.74 -5.16 24.02
N MET A 377 -23.00 -4.20 24.56
CA MET A 377 -23.33 -2.78 24.58
C MET A 377 -22.33 -1.96 23.76
N SER A 378 -21.58 -2.63 22.91
CA SER A 378 -20.58 -2.00 22.03
C SER A 378 -21.25 -1.06 21.02
N THR A 379 -20.51 -0.02 20.66
CA THR A 379 -20.88 0.91 19.60
C THR A 379 -19.88 0.82 18.45
N ASP A 380 -20.02 1.65 17.45
CA ASP A 380 -19.06 1.81 16.34
C ASP A 380 -17.65 2.23 16.79
N SER A 381 -17.54 2.89 17.94
CA SER A 381 -16.31 3.45 18.51
C SER A 381 -15.86 2.78 19.80
N CYS A 382 -16.77 2.24 20.59
CA CYS A 382 -16.48 1.70 21.92
C CYS A 382 -16.79 0.21 22.01
N ILE A 383 -15.95 -0.53 22.76
CA ILE A 383 -16.16 -1.94 23.10
C ILE A 383 -16.73 -2.04 24.51
N ASP A 384 -17.83 -2.77 24.66
CA ASP A 384 -18.43 -3.08 25.98
C ASP A 384 -19.18 -4.42 25.94
N PHE A 385 -18.49 -5.50 26.31
CA PHE A 385 -19.07 -6.83 26.49
C PHE A 385 -19.09 -7.21 27.96
N THR A 386 -20.24 -7.50 28.50
CA THR A 386 -20.38 -8.12 29.83
C THR A 386 -20.60 -9.62 29.66
N ILE A 387 -19.64 -10.44 30.12
CA ILE A 387 -19.61 -11.89 29.90
C ILE A 387 -19.81 -12.60 31.23
N LYS A 388 -20.81 -13.51 31.28
CA LYS A 388 -21.13 -14.33 32.44
C LYS A 388 -20.71 -15.77 32.16
N PHE A 389 -19.90 -16.33 33.04
CA PHE A 389 -19.40 -17.71 32.96
C PHE A 389 -20.32 -18.68 33.73
N HIS A 390 -20.20 -19.98 33.43
CA HIS A 390 -20.74 -21.01 34.28
C HIS A 390 -19.97 -21.02 35.60
N SER A 391 -20.66 -21.50 36.69
CA SER A 391 -20.08 -21.51 38.04
C SER A 391 -18.74 -22.25 38.10
N GLY A 392 -17.74 -21.65 38.75
CA GLY A 392 -16.40 -22.22 38.93
C GLY A 392 -15.46 -22.11 37.73
N VAL A 393 -15.95 -21.72 36.55
CA VAL A 393 -15.12 -21.63 35.33
C VAL A 393 -14.14 -20.49 35.44
N LEU A 394 -14.62 -19.26 35.77
CA LEU A 394 -13.77 -18.08 35.86
C LEU A 394 -12.64 -18.25 36.89
N GLN A 395 -12.94 -18.79 38.08
CA GLN A 395 -11.95 -19.02 39.13
C GLN A 395 -10.86 -20.03 38.70
N LYS A 396 -11.18 -20.96 37.80
CA LYS A 396 -10.24 -21.92 37.27
C LYS A 396 -9.33 -21.33 36.20
N ILE A 397 -9.89 -20.60 35.23
CA ILE A 397 -9.13 -20.15 34.04
C ILE A 397 -8.45 -18.79 34.22
N ALA A 398 -8.90 -17.96 35.19
CA ALA A 398 -8.30 -16.65 35.41
C ALA A 398 -6.87 -16.69 35.97
N PRO A 399 -6.52 -17.57 36.95
CA PRO A 399 -5.17 -17.64 37.48
C PRO A 399 -4.21 -18.51 36.62
N GLU A 400 -4.72 -19.31 35.70
CA GLU A 400 -3.90 -20.22 34.88
C GLU A 400 -3.09 -19.42 33.84
N VAL A 401 -1.76 -19.39 34.02
CA VAL A 401 -0.84 -18.70 33.11
C VAL A 401 -0.52 -19.56 31.88
N THR A 402 -0.52 -18.97 30.72
CA THR A 402 -0.23 -19.61 29.41
C THR A 402 0.89 -18.88 28.67
N ASP A 403 0.78 -18.77 27.34
CA ASP A 403 1.79 -18.18 26.47
C ASP A 403 2.03 -16.70 26.82
N TYR A 404 3.27 -16.27 26.83
CA TYR A 404 3.70 -14.86 27.01
C TYR A 404 3.22 -14.21 28.33
N GLY A 405 2.96 -15.00 29.38
CA GLY A 405 2.42 -14.50 30.63
C GLY A 405 0.94 -14.13 30.58
N CYS A 406 0.25 -14.46 29.50
CA CYS A 406 -1.19 -14.32 29.39
C CYS A 406 -1.92 -15.43 30.16
N THR A 407 -3.14 -15.13 30.65
CA THR A 407 -3.95 -16.12 31.34
C THR A 407 -4.72 -17.03 30.38
N MET A 408 -5.17 -18.18 30.85
CA MET A 408 -6.07 -19.04 30.07
C MET A 408 -7.41 -18.33 29.77
N LEU A 409 -7.86 -17.44 30.63
CA LEU A 409 -9.01 -16.57 30.41
C LEU A 409 -8.78 -15.72 29.16
N GLU A 410 -7.65 -14.99 29.08
CA GLU A 410 -7.29 -14.15 27.94
C GLU A 410 -7.17 -14.97 26.66
N LYS A 411 -6.57 -16.16 26.74
CA LYS A 411 -6.43 -17.07 25.61
C LYS A 411 -7.77 -17.58 25.10
N ARG A 412 -8.66 -18.01 25.97
CA ARG A 412 -9.98 -18.54 25.62
C ARG A 412 -10.88 -17.46 25.02
N LEU A 413 -10.79 -16.25 25.52
CA LEU A 413 -11.56 -15.10 25.04
C LEU A 413 -10.86 -14.32 23.91
N LYS A 414 -9.72 -14.79 23.38
CA LYS A 414 -8.94 -14.08 22.36
C LYS A 414 -8.64 -12.62 22.73
N LEU A 415 -8.39 -12.33 24.01
CA LEU A 415 -8.08 -10.98 24.51
C LEU A 415 -6.62 -10.58 24.31
N TYR A 416 -5.84 -11.37 23.60
CA TYR A 416 -4.52 -10.98 23.10
C TYR A 416 -4.26 -11.54 21.71
N THR A 417 -3.37 -10.87 21.00
CA THR A 417 -2.79 -11.31 19.72
C THR A 417 -1.31 -10.97 19.71
N THR A 418 -0.58 -11.48 18.73
CA THR A 418 0.83 -11.12 18.55
C THR A 418 1.04 -10.52 17.15
N LYS A 419 1.88 -9.49 17.07
CA LYS A 419 2.33 -8.89 15.82
C LYS A 419 3.82 -9.12 15.64
N THR A 420 4.24 -9.51 14.43
CA THR A 420 5.66 -9.70 14.10
C THR A 420 6.12 -8.69 13.07
N THR A 421 7.38 -8.28 13.14
CA THR A 421 8.04 -7.38 12.18
C THR A 421 9.05 -8.13 11.29
N THR A 422 8.83 -9.43 11.07
CA THR A 422 9.72 -10.26 10.23
C THR A 422 9.52 -10.02 8.72
N ASN A 423 8.35 -9.54 8.32
CA ASN A 423 7.97 -9.30 6.93
C ASN A 423 7.99 -7.79 6.60
N MET A 424 9.17 -7.18 6.69
CA MET A 424 9.39 -5.75 6.48
C MET A 424 10.10 -5.51 5.13
N HIS A 425 9.50 -5.99 4.02
CA HIS A 425 10.01 -5.70 2.68
C HIS A 425 9.28 -4.47 2.12
N LEU A 426 10.04 -3.45 1.74
CA LEU A 426 9.54 -2.20 1.17
C LEU A 426 10.41 -1.83 -0.03
N PHE A 427 9.86 -1.07 -0.97
CA PHE A 427 10.67 -0.42 -2.00
C PHE A 427 11.48 0.73 -1.40
N ASP A 428 12.73 0.86 -1.81
CA ASP A 428 13.60 1.97 -1.41
C ASP A 428 13.50 3.17 -2.37
N SER A 429 14.38 4.16 -2.19
CA SER A 429 14.43 5.38 -3.02
C SER A 429 14.84 5.15 -4.48
N ILE A 430 15.38 3.99 -4.82
CA ILE A 430 15.76 3.59 -6.18
C ILE A 430 14.85 2.50 -6.73
N GLN A 431 13.67 2.32 -6.14
CA GLN A 431 12.64 1.36 -6.55
C GLN A 431 13.09 -0.12 -6.50
N GLN A 432 13.99 -0.45 -5.56
CA GLN A 432 14.40 -1.82 -5.28
C GLN A 432 13.75 -2.35 -4.02
N LEU A 433 13.31 -3.61 -4.05
CA LEU A 433 12.75 -4.29 -2.87
C LEU A 433 13.87 -4.65 -1.90
N LYS A 434 13.74 -4.14 -0.67
CA LYS A 434 14.71 -4.34 0.40
C LYS A 434 14.02 -4.83 1.67
N LYS A 435 14.67 -5.76 2.39
CA LYS A 435 14.25 -6.17 3.72
C LYS A 435 14.86 -5.25 4.76
N TYR A 436 14.02 -4.61 5.56
CA TYR A 436 14.43 -3.82 6.71
C TYR A 436 14.39 -4.65 7.98
N LYS A 437 15.36 -4.48 8.86
CA LYS A 437 15.48 -5.28 10.09
C LYS A 437 14.58 -4.73 11.20
N ASN A 438 14.54 -3.42 11.32
CA ASN A 438 13.83 -2.69 12.35
C ASN A 438 13.24 -1.38 11.77
N VAL A 439 12.60 -0.62 12.61
CA VAL A 439 11.94 0.66 12.26
C VAL A 439 12.97 1.75 12.03
N GLU A 440 14.02 1.76 12.81
CA GLU A 440 15.12 2.72 12.76
C GLU A 440 15.79 2.69 11.39
N ASP A 441 16.06 1.51 10.82
CA ASP A 441 16.59 1.34 9.46
C ASP A 441 15.72 2.05 8.41
N ILE A 442 14.39 2.02 8.58
CA ILE A 442 13.44 2.67 7.66
C ILE A 442 13.50 4.19 7.85
N ILE A 443 13.49 4.67 9.10
CA ILE A 443 13.56 6.10 9.39
C ILE A 443 14.87 6.69 8.86
N ASP A 444 15.99 5.99 8.98
CA ASP A 444 17.31 6.45 8.55
C ASP A 444 17.37 6.64 7.03
N ILE A 445 16.92 5.65 6.26
CA ILE A 445 16.90 5.77 4.80
C ILE A 445 15.92 6.87 4.37
N TYR A 446 14.77 6.96 5.01
CA TYR A 446 13.81 8.03 4.77
C TYR A 446 14.41 9.40 5.11
N TYR A 447 15.13 9.55 6.23
CA TYR A 447 15.77 10.80 6.64
C TYR A 447 16.72 11.32 5.57
N HIS A 448 17.59 10.48 5.03
CA HIS A 448 18.52 10.87 3.97
C HIS A 448 17.79 11.29 2.70
N TYR A 449 16.77 10.53 2.27
CA TYR A 449 15.95 10.90 1.13
C TYR A 449 15.23 12.24 1.34
N ARG A 450 14.61 12.45 2.50
CA ARG A 450 13.91 13.69 2.82
C ARG A 450 14.83 14.88 2.88
N TYR A 451 16.01 14.72 3.47
CA TYR A 451 17.04 15.75 3.53
C TYR A 451 17.48 16.18 2.13
N ASP A 452 17.73 15.24 1.24
CA ASP A 452 18.08 15.50 -0.16
C ASP A 452 16.97 16.29 -0.91
N ILE A 453 15.72 15.99 -0.65
CA ILE A 453 14.58 16.76 -1.20
C ILE A 453 14.57 18.19 -0.66
N TYR A 454 14.89 18.43 0.61
CA TYR A 454 15.02 19.80 1.15
C TYR A 454 16.14 20.58 0.43
N GLU A 455 17.28 19.95 0.18
CA GLU A 455 18.35 20.60 -0.58
C GLU A 455 17.97 20.93 -2.01
N LYS A 456 17.33 19.98 -2.72
CA LYS A 456 16.80 20.19 -4.08
C LYS A 456 15.80 21.34 -4.11
N ARG A 457 14.86 21.36 -3.16
CA ARG A 457 13.86 22.44 -3.03
C ARG A 457 14.53 23.79 -2.78
N LYS A 458 15.51 23.87 -1.88
CA LYS A 458 16.25 25.10 -1.62
C LYS A 458 16.93 25.61 -2.90
N LYS A 459 17.65 24.75 -3.61
CA LYS A 459 18.32 25.10 -4.87
C LYS A 459 17.30 25.61 -5.92
N PHE A 460 16.18 24.91 -6.09
CA PHE A 460 15.11 25.31 -7.00
C PHE A 460 14.52 26.69 -6.64
N LEU A 461 14.18 26.91 -5.37
CA LEU A 461 13.60 28.16 -4.90
C LEU A 461 14.57 29.35 -5.08
N VAL A 462 15.85 29.17 -4.78
CA VAL A 462 16.87 30.20 -4.98
C VAL A 462 16.97 30.58 -6.47
N LEU A 463 17.01 29.59 -7.37
CA LEU A 463 17.04 29.84 -8.82
C LEU A 463 15.79 30.57 -9.30
N LYS A 464 14.61 30.13 -8.85
CA LYS A 464 13.32 30.75 -9.19
C LYS A 464 13.27 32.21 -8.73
N LEU A 465 13.57 32.47 -7.46
CA LEU A 465 13.54 33.82 -6.88
C LEU A 465 14.58 34.74 -7.53
N THR A 466 15.78 34.24 -7.82
CA THR A 466 16.81 35.02 -8.54
C THR A 466 16.31 35.45 -9.92
N LYS A 467 15.61 34.54 -10.64
CA LYS A 467 15.02 34.87 -11.94
C LYS A 467 13.89 35.90 -11.80
N GLU A 468 13.02 35.74 -10.81
CA GLU A 468 11.91 36.68 -10.53
C GLU A 468 12.44 38.07 -10.16
N VAL A 469 13.45 38.16 -9.27
CA VAL A 469 14.11 39.44 -8.91
C VAL A 469 14.65 40.11 -10.15
N LYS A 470 15.37 39.38 -11.03
CA LYS A 470 15.89 39.94 -12.29
C LYS A 470 14.78 40.52 -13.19
N ILE A 471 13.66 39.79 -13.33
CA ILE A 471 12.51 40.24 -14.12
C ILE A 471 11.89 41.51 -13.51
N LEU A 472 11.64 41.48 -12.19
CA LEU A 472 11.03 42.62 -11.48
C LEU A 472 11.91 43.85 -11.48
N THR A 473 13.25 43.69 -11.28
CA THR A 473 14.21 44.78 -11.38
C THR A 473 14.24 45.41 -12.74
N ASN A 474 14.20 44.62 -13.83
CA ASN A 474 14.12 45.14 -15.19
C ASN A 474 12.78 45.85 -15.45
N LYS A 475 11.67 45.34 -14.94
CA LYS A 475 10.36 46.02 -15.04
C LYS A 475 10.37 47.37 -14.30
N ALA A 476 10.90 47.38 -13.07
CA ALA A 476 11.01 48.59 -12.25
C ALA A 476 11.87 49.65 -12.97
N ARG A 477 13.02 49.23 -13.54
CA ARG A 477 13.90 50.11 -14.32
C ARG A 477 13.20 50.67 -15.53
N PHE A 478 12.49 49.84 -16.30
CA PHE A 478 11.73 50.29 -17.47
C PHE A 478 10.66 51.31 -17.08
N ILE A 479 9.88 51.08 -16.02
CA ILE A 479 8.87 52.03 -15.54
C ILE A 479 9.52 53.36 -15.17
N LYS A 480 10.61 53.32 -14.41
CA LYS A 480 11.34 54.53 -14.01
C LYS A 480 11.86 55.32 -15.21
N GLU A 481 12.48 54.63 -16.19
CA GLU A 481 13.03 55.25 -17.39
C GLU A 481 11.92 55.80 -18.35
N GLN A 482 10.67 55.39 -18.21
CA GLN A 482 9.54 55.88 -19.03
C GLN A 482 8.65 56.90 -18.31
N CYS A 483 8.73 57.00 -16.97
CA CYS A 483 7.90 57.92 -16.19
C CYS A 483 8.66 59.16 -15.71
N ASP A 484 9.99 59.17 -15.84
CA ASP A 484 10.85 60.34 -15.66
C ASP A 484 11.12 61.06 -17.02
#